data_ccd591a6ec8796924157e97c53bae307
#
_entry.id   ccd591a6ec8796924157e97c53bae307
#
_cell.length_a   1.000
_cell.length_b   1.000
_cell.length_c   1.000
_cell.angle_alpha   90.00
_cell.angle_beta   90.00
_cell.angle_gamma   90.00
#
_symmetry.space_group_name_H-M   'P 1'
#
loop_
_entity.id
_entity.type
_entity.pdbx_description
1 polymer ?
#
loop_
_entity_poly.entity_id
_entity_poly.type
_entity_poly.pdbx_seq_one_letter_code
_entity_poly.pdbx_strand_id
1 'polypeptide(L)'
;MTAGAGPRIRVLLADDENLIRSALAALLALEDDLDVVGQAASGAEALAMARAHTPDVAILDLQMPDRDGISVAAELSSVAPGCVAVIVTGHGRPGHLKRALEAGVRGFLPKTVSATVLSEVVRTVHRGGRYVDPELAAEAISAGDSPLTPREADVLELAAGGAPVEEIAVRAHLSPGTVRNHLSAAAAKLGAPNRHAAVDVARRHGWI
;
A
#
# COMPACT_ATOMS: atom_id res chain seq x y z
N MET A 1 -6.60 4.68 -42.16
CA MET A 1 -5.50 5.43 -41.53
C MET A 1 -5.53 5.07 -40.06
N THR A 2 -4.78 4.04 -39.69
CA THR A 2 -4.59 3.66 -38.28
C THR A 2 -3.72 4.73 -37.65
N ALA A 3 -4.31 5.55 -36.75
CA ALA A 3 -3.55 6.44 -35.89
C ALA A 3 -2.56 5.58 -35.13
N GLY A 4 -1.26 5.79 -35.33
CA GLY A 4 -0.21 5.08 -34.63
C GLY A 4 -0.41 5.28 -33.12
N ALA A 5 -0.65 4.18 -32.40
CA ALA A 5 -0.70 4.20 -30.96
C ALA A 5 0.63 4.76 -30.45
N GLY A 6 0.56 5.83 -29.68
CA GLY A 6 1.74 6.38 -28.98
C GLY A 6 2.36 5.31 -28.08
N PRO A 7 3.53 5.56 -27.49
CA PRO A 7 4.13 4.61 -26.57
C PRO A 7 3.15 4.31 -25.42
N ARG A 8 2.92 3.01 -25.17
CA ARG A 8 2.04 2.57 -24.06
C ARG A 8 2.71 2.84 -22.73
N ILE A 9 1.94 3.19 -21.73
CA ILE A 9 2.40 3.31 -20.33
C ILE A 9 2.69 1.92 -19.80
N ARG A 10 3.90 1.67 -19.42
CA ARG A 10 4.38 0.38 -18.91
C ARG A 10 4.08 0.27 -17.42
N VAL A 11 3.24 -0.70 -17.04
CA VAL A 11 2.72 -0.86 -15.69
C VAL A 11 3.28 -2.14 -15.05
N LEU A 12 3.85 -2.01 -13.86
CA LEU A 12 4.16 -3.13 -12.96
C LEU A 12 3.04 -3.26 -11.93
N LEU A 13 2.55 -4.47 -11.71
CA LEU A 13 1.59 -4.80 -10.64
C LEU A 13 2.27 -5.61 -9.54
N ALA A 14 2.09 -5.23 -8.27
CA ALA A 14 2.55 -6.02 -7.13
C ALA A 14 1.45 -6.13 -6.08
N ASP A 15 1.02 -7.36 -5.80
CA ASP A 15 -0.04 -7.69 -4.85
C ASP A 15 0.13 -9.17 -4.47
N ASP A 16 0.09 -9.55 -3.22
CA ASP A 16 0.25 -10.95 -2.80
C ASP A 16 -1.03 -11.78 -3.03
N GLU A 17 -2.18 -11.13 -3.20
CA GLU A 17 -3.44 -11.77 -3.53
C GLU A 17 -3.52 -12.09 -5.03
N ASN A 18 -3.23 -13.34 -5.39
CA ASN A 18 -3.16 -13.77 -6.80
C ASN A 18 -4.44 -13.45 -7.60
N LEU A 19 -5.62 -13.58 -7.00
CA LEU A 19 -6.89 -13.30 -7.67
C LEU A 19 -7.01 -11.81 -8.02
N ILE A 20 -6.71 -10.94 -7.08
CA ILE A 20 -6.76 -9.48 -7.26
C ILE A 20 -5.74 -9.05 -8.30
N ARG A 21 -4.50 -9.49 -8.17
CA ARG A 21 -3.42 -9.19 -9.12
C ARG A 21 -3.77 -9.61 -10.55
N SER A 22 -4.29 -10.82 -10.72
CA SER A 22 -4.68 -11.32 -12.04
C SER A 22 -5.87 -10.55 -12.62
N ALA A 23 -6.86 -10.20 -11.79
CA ALA A 23 -8.01 -9.41 -12.22
C ALA A 23 -7.60 -7.99 -12.64
N LEU A 24 -6.74 -7.32 -11.86
CA LEU A 24 -6.22 -5.98 -12.21
C LEU A 24 -5.42 -6.03 -13.50
N ALA A 25 -4.56 -7.03 -13.69
CA ALA A 25 -3.81 -7.19 -14.93
C ALA A 25 -4.74 -7.35 -16.14
N ALA A 26 -5.77 -8.18 -16.02
CA ALA A 26 -6.74 -8.38 -17.10
C ALA A 26 -7.54 -7.11 -17.42
N LEU A 27 -7.94 -6.34 -16.39
CA LEU A 27 -8.68 -5.09 -16.57
C LEU A 27 -7.81 -4.00 -17.21
N LEU A 28 -6.55 -3.84 -16.78
CA LEU A 28 -5.64 -2.88 -17.38
C LEU A 28 -5.25 -3.25 -18.81
N ALA A 29 -5.20 -4.53 -19.14
CA ALA A 29 -4.94 -5.00 -20.51
C ALA A 29 -6.08 -4.69 -21.52
N LEU A 30 -7.26 -4.28 -21.05
CA LEU A 30 -8.34 -3.79 -21.91
C LEU A 30 -8.12 -2.36 -22.39
N GLU A 31 -7.20 -1.63 -21.77
CA GLU A 31 -6.86 -0.26 -22.16
C GLU A 31 -5.79 -0.25 -23.24
N ASP A 32 -6.05 0.38 -24.36
CA ASP A 32 -5.15 0.38 -25.52
C ASP A 32 -3.79 1.05 -25.28
N ASP A 33 -3.74 1.97 -24.30
CA ASP A 33 -2.57 2.78 -23.96
C ASP A 33 -1.79 2.27 -22.74
N LEU A 34 -2.22 1.17 -22.11
CA LEU A 34 -1.53 0.55 -20.97
C LEU A 34 -0.91 -0.79 -21.36
N ASP A 35 0.24 -1.12 -20.76
CA ASP A 35 0.94 -2.39 -20.96
C ASP A 35 1.44 -2.94 -19.62
N VAL A 36 0.88 -4.05 -19.16
CA VAL A 36 1.30 -4.70 -17.91
C VAL A 36 2.56 -5.52 -18.16
N VAL A 37 3.72 -4.93 -17.89
CA VAL A 37 5.04 -5.50 -18.17
C VAL A 37 5.54 -6.48 -17.10
N GLY A 38 4.88 -6.55 -15.95
CA GLY A 38 5.25 -7.47 -14.86
C GLY A 38 4.18 -7.59 -13.80
N GLN A 39 4.17 -8.76 -13.14
CA GLN A 39 3.29 -9.06 -12.01
C GLN A 39 4.13 -9.70 -10.90
N ALA A 40 4.12 -9.14 -9.71
CA ALA A 40 4.88 -9.59 -8.55
C ALA A 40 3.96 -9.99 -7.39
N ALA A 41 4.32 -11.00 -6.63
CA ALA A 41 3.59 -11.45 -5.45
C ALA A 41 4.25 -11.00 -4.13
N SER A 42 5.35 -10.25 -4.20
CA SER A 42 6.08 -9.75 -3.03
C SER A 42 6.84 -8.47 -3.36
N GLY A 43 7.28 -7.75 -2.32
CA GLY A 43 8.07 -6.53 -2.50
C GLY A 43 9.43 -6.79 -3.14
N ALA A 44 10.09 -7.90 -2.81
CA ALA A 44 11.37 -8.28 -3.42
C ALA A 44 11.23 -8.58 -4.91
N GLU A 45 10.18 -9.31 -5.29
CA GLU A 45 9.84 -9.57 -6.69
C GLU A 45 9.53 -8.28 -7.45
N ALA A 46 8.77 -7.37 -6.84
CA ALA A 46 8.42 -6.08 -7.44
C ALA A 46 9.69 -5.26 -7.78
N LEU A 47 10.66 -5.18 -6.86
CA LEU A 47 11.93 -4.48 -7.10
C LEU A 47 12.78 -5.16 -8.19
N ALA A 48 12.82 -6.51 -8.20
CA ALA A 48 13.52 -7.26 -9.24
C ALA A 48 12.91 -7.00 -10.63
N MET A 49 11.58 -7.04 -10.75
CA MET A 49 10.87 -6.76 -11.98
C MET A 49 10.99 -5.29 -12.40
N ALA A 50 10.95 -4.35 -11.47
CA ALA A 50 11.16 -2.93 -11.76
C ALA A 50 12.53 -2.68 -12.39
N ARG A 51 13.57 -3.35 -11.87
CA ARG A 51 14.93 -3.28 -12.44
C ARG A 51 15.01 -3.88 -13.85
N ALA A 52 14.35 -5.02 -14.06
CA ALA A 52 14.41 -5.76 -15.32
C ALA A 52 13.57 -5.12 -16.44
N HIS A 53 12.41 -4.60 -16.09
CA HIS A 53 11.42 -4.12 -17.07
C HIS A 53 11.32 -2.61 -17.16
N THR A 54 11.94 -1.85 -16.26
CA THR A 54 11.89 -0.37 -16.24
C THR A 54 10.46 0.17 -16.52
N PRO A 55 9.48 -0.14 -15.64
CA PRO A 55 8.11 0.33 -15.79
C PRO A 55 8.03 1.86 -15.60
N ASP A 56 7.01 2.47 -16.22
CA ASP A 56 6.70 3.89 -16.00
C ASP A 56 5.91 4.10 -14.70
N VAL A 57 5.02 3.16 -14.39
CA VAL A 57 4.17 3.19 -13.18
C VAL A 57 4.22 1.83 -12.49
N ALA A 58 4.41 1.82 -11.18
CA ALA A 58 4.27 0.65 -10.33
C ALA A 58 3.02 0.78 -9.45
N ILE A 59 2.06 -0.12 -9.62
CA ILE A 59 0.89 -0.26 -8.76
C ILE A 59 1.26 -1.29 -7.70
N LEU A 60 1.28 -0.88 -6.44
CA LEU A 60 1.77 -1.66 -5.33
C LEU A 60 0.68 -1.84 -4.28
N ASP A 61 0.39 -3.07 -3.89
CA ASP A 61 -0.36 -3.28 -2.65
C ASP A 61 0.44 -2.77 -1.46
N LEU A 62 -0.28 -2.20 -0.51
CA LEU A 62 0.32 -1.73 0.73
C LEU A 62 0.89 -2.89 1.55
N GLN A 63 0.14 -3.99 1.66
CA GLN A 63 0.49 -5.14 2.49
C GLN A 63 0.99 -6.30 1.62
N MET A 64 2.30 -6.49 1.58
CA MET A 64 2.92 -7.63 0.90
C MET A 64 3.86 -8.37 1.84
N PRO A 65 4.12 -9.68 1.59
CA PRO A 65 5.19 -10.41 2.27
C PRO A 65 6.53 -9.72 2.09
N ASP A 66 7.43 -9.87 3.08
CA ASP A 66 8.80 -9.35 3.10
C ASP A 66 8.92 -7.82 3.21
N ARG A 67 8.22 -7.04 2.37
CA ARG A 67 8.27 -5.57 2.32
C ARG A 67 6.92 -4.98 1.99
N ASP A 68 6.51 -3.96 2.71
CA ASP A 68 5.31 -3.19 2.39
C ASP A 68 5.49 -2.35 1.12
N GLY A 69 4.38 -2.01 0.45
CA GLY A 69 4.40 -1.25 -0.79
C GLY A 69 5.03 0.14 -0.65
N ILE A 70 4.97 0.76 0.53
CA ILE A 70 5.60 2.07 0.79
C ILE A 70 7.13 1.92 0.81
N SER A 71 7.64 0.87 1.43
CA SER A 71 9.07 0.55 1.43
C SER A 71 9.58 0.25 0.02
N VAL A 72 8.80 -0.48 -0.78
CA VAL A 72 9.10 -0.71 -2.20
C VAL A 72 9.13 0.62 -2.96
N ALA A 73 8.13 1.49 -2.77
CA ALA A 73 8.06 2.79 -3.44
C ALA A 73 9.29 3.67 -3.13
N ALA A 74 9.76 3.69 -1.89
CA ALA A 74 10.96 4.43 -1.50
C ALA A 74 12.22 3.92 -2.23
N GLU A 75 12.34 2.60 -2.44
CA GLU A 75 13.48 2.00 -3.14
C GLU A 75 13.40 2.13 -4.67
N LEU A 76 12.20 2.28 -5.24
CA LEU A 76 12.01 2.43 -6.69
C LEU A 76 12.81 3.58 -7.30
N SER A 77 12.96 4.69 -6.58
CA SER A 77 13.74 5.84 -7.04
C SER A 77 15.20 5.50 -7.38
N SER A 78 15.78 4.52 -6.70
CA SER A 78 17.15 4.04 -6.95
C SER A 78 17.21 2.87 -7.93
N VAL A 79 16.17 2.04 -7.99
CA VAL A 79 16.13 0.78 -8.76
C VAL A 79 15.63 1.00 -10.18
N ALA A 80 14.63 1.86 -10.35
CA ALA A 80 14.02 2.23 -11.62
C ALA A 80 13.75 3.74 -11.65
N PRO A 81 14.77 4.58 -11.86
CA PRO A 81 14.62 6.02 -11.93
C PRO A 81 13.61 6.42 -13.00
N GLY A 82 12.60 7.17 -12.63
CA GLY A 82 11.48 7.54 -13.51
C GLY A 82 10.21 6.73 -13.29
N CYS A 83 10.27 5.58 -12.64
CA CYS A 83 9.09 4.83 -12.25
C CYS A 83 8.32 5.54 -11.13
N VAL A 84 7.03 5.75 -11.33
CA VAL A 84 6.14 6.42 -10.37
C VAL A 84 5.34 5.38 -9.60
N ALA A 85 5.30 5.48 -8.26
CA ALA A 85 4.55 4.55 -7.43
C ALA A 85 3.10 5.01 -7.21
N VAL A 86 2.18 4.06 -7.29
CA VAL A 86 0.78 4.13 -6.89
C VAL A 86 0.54 3.05 -5.83
N ILE A 87 0.03 3.43 -4.67
CA ILE A 87 -0.40 2.48 -3.64
C ILE A 87 -1.87 2.18 -3.80
N VAL A 88 -2.21 0.88 -3.81
CA VAL A 88 -3.58 0.39 -3.75
C VAL A 88 -3.72 -0.41 -2.47
N THR A 89 -4.74 -0.14 -1.65
CA THR A 89 -4.85 -0.76 -0.33
C THR A 89 -6.25 -1.25 -0.03
N GLY A 90 -6.38 -2.41 0.62
CA GLY A 90 -7.64 -2.89 1.17
C GLY A 90 -8.10 -2.09 2.39
N HIS A 91 -7.16 -1.50 3.12
CA HIS A 91 -7.40 -0.73 4.33
C HIS A 91 -6.46 0.49 4.38
N GLY A 92 -6.97 1.64 3.93
CA GLY A 92 -6.22 2.90 3.99
C GLY A 92 -6.29 3.50 5.38
N ARG A 93 -5.18 3.42 6.15
CA ARG A 93 -5.09 4.15 7.42
C ARG A 93 -4.49 5.53 7.21
N PRO A 94 -4.91 6.51 8.03
CA PRO A 94 -4.37 7.87 7.98
C PRO A 94 -2.84 7.94 7.99
N GLY A 95 -2.18 7.16 8.84
CA GLY A 95 -0.72 7.12 8.93
C GLY A 95 -0.01 6.56 7.69
N HIS A 96 -0.68 5.73 6.89
CA HIS A 96 -0.12 5.19 5.66
C HIS A 96 -0.05 6.24 4.56
N LEU A 97 -1.06 7.10 4.44
CA LEU A 97 -1.06 8.17 3.44
C LEU A 97 0.13 9.12 3.64
N LYS A 98 0.36 9.58 4.88
CA LYS A 98 1.50 10.48 5.18
C LYS A 98 2.84 9.84 4.79
N ARG A 99 3.07 8.59 5.22
CA ARG A 99 4.29 7.83 4.87
C ARG A 99 4.44 7.61 3.37
N ALA A 100 3.35 7.29 2.68
CA ALA A 100 3.36 7.09 1.23
C ALA A 100 3.78 8.36 0.50
N LEU A 101 3.24 9.52 0.91
CA LEU A 101 3.61 10.81 0.32
C LEU A 101 5.08 11.17 0.60
N GLU A 102 5.60 10.90 1.80
CA GLU A 102 7.00 11.08 2.17
C GLU A 102 7.93 10.17 1.35
N ALA A 103 7.49 8.95 1.03
CA ALA A 103 8.19 8.00 0.17
C ALA A 103 8.12 8.35 -1.33
N GLY A 104 7.46 9.45 -1.71
CA GLY A 104 7.35 9.89 -3.10
C GLY A 104 6.22 9.26 -3.91
N VAL A 105 5.31 8.52 -3.27
CA VAL A 105 4.12 7.95 -3.91
C VAL A 105 3.26 9.08 -4.50
N ARG A 106 2.74 8.87 -5.70
CA ARG A 106 1.91 9.86 -6.39
C ARG A 106 0.44 9.46 -6.52
N GLY A 107 0.12 8.18 -6.36
CA GLY A 107 -1.26 7.68 -6.29
C GLY A 107 -1.52 6.94 -4.99
N PHE A 108 -2.63 7.23 -4.30
CA PHE A 108 -3.03 6.49 -3.10
C PHE A 108 -4.55 6.29 -3.12
N LEU A 109 -4.99 5.03 -3.20
CA LEU A 109 -6.40 4.70 -3.42
C LEU A 109 -6.79 3.34 -2.81
N PRO A 110 -8.08 3.13 -2.47
CA PRO A 110 -8.53 1.84 -1.96
C PRO A 110 -8.69 0.80 -3.09
N LYS A 111 -8.54 -0.50 -2.78
CA LYS A 111 -8.78 -1.62 -3.71
C LYS A 111 -10.24 -1.69 -4.22
N THR A 112 -11.14 -0.93 -3.62
CA THR A 112 -12.57 -0.86 -3.99
C THR A 112 -12.87 0.06 -5.17
N VAL A 113 -11.87 0.83 -5.66
CA VAL A 113 -12.08 1.69 -6.83
C VAL A 113 -12.36 0.88 -8.09
N SER A 114 -13.11 1.48 -9.02
CA SER A 114 -13.32 0.84 -10.33
C SER A 114 -12.03 0.79 -11.16
N ALA A 115 -11.97 -0.17 -12.09
CA ALA A 115 -10.86 -0.25 -13.04
C ALA A 115 -10.67 1.04 -13.84
N THR A 116 -11.75 1.71 -14.20
CA THR A 116 -11.71 3.00 -14.90
C THR A 116 -10.99 4.08 -14.09
N VAL A 117 -11.30 4.18 -12.78
CA VAL A 117 -10.62 5.14 -11.89
C VAL A 117 -9.15 4.79 -11.78
N LEU A 118 -8.81 3.51 -11.61
CA LEU A 118 -7.40 3.07 -11.53
C LEU A 118 -6.63 3.42 -12.81
N SER A 119 -7.19 3.15 -13.99
CA SER A 119 -6.57 3.49 -15.28
C SER A 119 -6.35 5.00 -15.43
N GLU A 120 -7.31 5.83 -15.02
CA GLU A 120 -7.16 7.29 -15.02
C GLU A 120 -6.11 7.78 -14.03
N VAL A 121 -5.99 7.14 -12.87
CA VAL A 121 -4.93 7.44 -11.91
C VAL A 121 -3.56 7.11 -12.48
N VAL A 122 -3.40 5.95 -13.14
CA VAL A 122 -2.15 5.59 -13.84
C VAL A 122 -1.76 6.66 -14.85
N ARG A 123 -2.70 7.11 -15.68
CA ARG A 123 -2.45 8.19 -16.67
C ARG A 123 -2.08 9.51 -16.00
N THR A 124 -2.77 9.83 -14.90
CA THR A 124 -2.54 11.07 -14.15
C THR A 124 -1.15 11.11 -13.55
N VAL A 125 -0.72 10.05 -12.86
CA VAL A 125 0.60 10.00 -12.23
C VAL A 125 1.73 9.90 -13.26
N HIS A 126 1.52 9.18 -14.36
CA HIS A 126 2.47 9.12 -15.49
C HIS A 126 2.75 10.51 -16.08
N ARG A 127 1.72 11.36 -16.19
CA ARG A 127 1.86 12.76 -16.63
C ARG A 127 2.44 13.71 -15.57
N GLY A 128 2.88 13.18 -14.43
CA GLY A 128 3.48 13.94 -13.34
C GLY A 128 2.49 14.51 -12.33
N GLY A 129 1.18 14.20 -12.48
CA GLY A 129 0.15 14.56 -11.50
C GLY A 129 0.22 13.74 -10.22
N ARG A 130 -0.73 14.00 -9.31
CA ARG A 130 -0.97 13.23 -8.08
C ARG A 130 -2.44 12.91 -7.96
N TYR A 131 -2.74 11.78 -7.34
CA TYR A 131 -4.09 11.41 -6.96
C TYR A 131 -4.10 10.82 -5.56
N VAL A 132 -4.94 11.35 -4.70
CA VAL A 132 -5.25 10.76 -3.39
C VAL A 132 -6.76 10.62 -3.34
N ASP A 133 -7.22 9.44 -2.94
CA ASP A 133 -8.65 9.23 -2.74
C ASP A 133 -9.19 10.24 -1.71
N PRO A 134 -10.30 10.95 -2.00
CA PRO A 134 -10.81 12.01 -1.13
C PRO A 134 -11.22 11.54 0.26
N GLU A 135 -11.76 10.32 0.39
CA GLU A 135 -12.15 9.77 1.69
C GLU A 135 -10.93 9.45 2.54
N LEU A 136 -9.92 8.78 1.95
CA LEU A 136 -8.66 8.50 2.62
C LEU A 136 -7.90 9.80 3.01
N ALA A 137 -7.98 10.83 2.18
CA ALA A 137 -7.41 12.13 2.51
C ALA A 137 -8.13 12.79 3.70
N ALA A 138 -9.46 12.76 3.72
CA ALA A 138 -10.27 13.33 4.81
C ALA A 138 -10.01 12.60 6.14
N GLU A 139 -9.93 11.25 6.10
CA GLU A 139 -9.58 10.44 7.26
C GLU A 139 -8.18 10.79 7.80
N ALA A 140 -7.19 10.92 6.91
CA ALA A 140 -5.83 11.26 7.30
C ALA A 140 -5.72 12.66 7.95
N ILE A 141 -6.48 13.64 7.45
CA ILE A 141 -6.53 14.98 8.04
C ILE A 141 -7.21 14.92 9.42
N SER A 142 -8.28 14.16 9.56
CA SER A 142 -9.06 14.07 10.80
C SER A 142 -8.33 13.33 11.92
N ALA A 143 -7.51 12.34 11.58
CA ALA A 143 -6.82 11.48 12.55
C ALA A 143 -5.63 12.18 13.24
N GLY A 144 -5.06 13.20 12.60
CA GLY A 144 -3.85 13.86 13.11
C GLY A 144 -2.62 12.94 13.16
N ASP A 145 -1.61 13.32 13.93
CA ASP A 145 -0.39 12.53 14.08
C ASP A 145 -0.58 11.36 15.06
N SER A 146 -0.36 10.15 14.60
CA SER A 146 -0.38 8.95 15.46
C SER A 146 0.91 8.84 16.28
N PRO A 147 0.84 8.54 17.60
CA PRO A 147 2.02 8.25 18.40
C PRO A 147 2.60 6.85 18.12
N LEU A 148 1.86 6.03 17.37
CA LEU A 148 2.26 4.66 17.05
C LEU A 148 3.26 4.65 15.89
N THR A 149 4.24 3.77 15.97
CA THR A 149 5.01 3.40 14.78
C THR A 149 4.12 2.59 13.82
N PRO A 150 4.46 2.54 12.54
CA PRO A 150 3.71 1.75 11.56
C PRO A 150 3.51 0.30 11.98
N ARG A 151 4.57 -0.35 12.48
CA ARG A 151 4.52 -1.74 12.93
C ARG A 151 3.66 -1.94 14.17
N GLU A 152 3.66 -0.99 15.11
CA GLU A 152 2.76 -1.01 16.27
C GLU A 152 1.30 -0.88 15.84
N ALA A 153 1.01 0.00 14.89
CA ALA A 153 -0.34 0.18 14.33
C ALA A 153 -0.81 -1.09 13.60
N ASP A 154 0.06 -1.70 12.76
CA ASP A 154 -0.24 -2.95 12.04
C ASP A 154 -0.59 -4.09 12.99
N VAL A 155 0.25 -4.30 14.01
CA VAL A 155 0.04 -5.36 14.99
C VAL A 155 -1.20 -5.09 15.87
N LEU A 156 -1.44 -3.83 16.23
CA LEU A 156 -2.59 -3.45 17.03
C LEU A 156 -3.91 -3.63 16.26
N GLU A 157 -3.93 -3.35 14.95
CA GLU A 157 -5.10 -3.60 14.13
C GLU A 157 -5.39 -5.10 13.98
N LEU A 158 -4.37 -5.93 13.73
CA LEU A 158 -4.56 -7.37 13.71
C LEU A 158 -5.12 -7.90 15.04
N ALA A 159 -4.80 -7.23 16.15
CA ALA A 159 -5.36 -7.54 17.47
C ALA A 159 -6.81 -7.06 17.66
N ALA A 160 -7.29 -6.16 16.82
CA ALA A 160 -8.61 -5.52 16.97
C ALA A 160 -9.80 -6.49 16.84
N GLY A 161 -9.61 -7.60 16.14
CA GLY A 161 -10.58 -8.69 16.04
C GLY A 161 -10.51 -9.71 17.19
N GLY A 162 -9.69 -9.47 18.21
CA GLY A 162 -9.50 -10.41 19.32
C GLY A 162 -8.56 -11.57 19.00
N ALA A 163 -7.86 -11.55 17.86
CA ALA A 163 -6.97 -12.61 17.43
C ALA A 163 -5.89 -12.94 18.50
N PRO A 164 -5.56 -14.22 18.72
CA PRO A 164 -4.47 -14.63 19.58
C PRO A 164 -3.12 -14.20 19.01
N VAL A 165 -2.11 -14.05 19.88
CA VAL A 165 -0.77 -13.57 19.49
C VAL A 165 -0.14 -14.44 18.41
N GLU A 166 -0.39 -15.73 18.44
CA GLU A 166 0.12 -16.73 17.51
C GLU A 166 -0.44 -16.50 16.10
N GLU A 167 -1.73 -16.18 15.97
CA GLU A 167 -2.38 -15.85 14.71
C GLU A 167 -1.87 -14.51 14.18
N ILE A 168 -1.76 -13.49 15.04
CA ILE A 168 -1.20 -12.18 14.66
C ILE A 168 0.23 -12.36 14.16
N ALA A 169 1.03 -13.21 14.79
CA ALA A 169 2.41 -13.46 14.40
C ALA A 169 2.52 -14.03 12.97
N VAL A 170 1.64 -14.96 12.63
CA VAL A 170 1.56 -15.52 11.27
C VAL A 170 1.17 -14.44 10.26
N ARG A 171 0.10 -13.68 10.53
CA ARG A 171 -0.43 -12.65 9.62
C ARG A 171 0.52 -11.47 9.44
N ALA A 172 1.25 -11.10 10.52
CA ALA A 172 2.22 -10.01 10.48
C ALA A 172 3.63 -10.46 10.00
N HIS A 173 3.84 -11.75 9.75
CA HIS A 173 5.17 -12.34 9.47
C HIS A 173 6.20 -12.00 10.55
N LEU A 174 5.81 -12.12 11.82
CA LEU A 174 6.64 -11.83 13.00
C LEU A 174 6.72 -13.04 13.94
N SER A 175 7.66 -13.00 14.89
CA SER A 175 7.64 -13.94 16.01
C SER A 175 6.57 -13.55 17.03
N PRO A 176 5.99 -14.51 17.78
CA PRO A 176 5.05 -14.20 18.87
C PRO A 176 5.63 -13.25 19.94
N GLY A 177 6.95 -13.33 20.19
CA GLY A 177 7.65 -12.42 21.10
C GLY A 177 7.66 -10.99 20.57
N THR A 178 7.93 -10.81 19.29
CA THR A 178 7.91 -9.50 18.61
C THR A 178 6.51 -8.89 18.63
N VAL A 179 5.48 -9.69 18.38
CA VAL A 179 4.07 -9.23 18.48
C VAL A 179 3.75 -8.73 19.87
N ARG A 180 4.11 -9.48 20.95
CA ARG A 180 3.89 -9.03 22.34
C ARG A 180 4.59 -7.71 22.64
N ASN A 181 5.82 -7.53 22.15
CA ASN A 181 6.57 -6.28 22.31
C ASN A 181 5.87 -5.10 21.62
N HIS A 182 5.41 -5.27 20.38
CA HIS A 182 4.68 -4.20 19.68
C HIS A 182 3.36 -3.87 20.36
N LEU A 183 2.58 -4.87 20.81
CA LEU A 183 1.33 -4.63 21.55
C LEU A 183 1.57 -3.90 22.88
N SER A 184 2.62 -4.26 23.61
CA SER A 184 2.98 -3.60 24.86
C SER A 184 3.45 -2.16 24.62
N ALA A 185 4.27 -1.93 23.61
CA ALA A 185 4.72 -0.60 23.27
C ALA A 185 3.57 0.31 22.80
N ALA A 186 2.66 -0.23 21.96
CA ALA A 186 1.46 0.49 21.55
C ALA A 186 0.57 0.86 22.75
N ALA A 187 0.29 -0.08 23.64
CA ALA A 187 -0.50 0.19 24.83
C ALA A 187 0.14 1.27 25.74
N ALA A 188 1.45 1.22 25.93
CA ALA A 188 2.18 2.23 26.70
C ALA A 188 2.10 3.63 26.06
N LYS A 189 2.30 3.73 24.74
CA LYS A 189 2.21 5.01 24.01
C LYS A 189 0.82 5.62 24.03
N LEU A 190 -0.22 4.78 24.06
CA LEU A 190 -1.62 5.20 24.10
C LEU A 190 -2.14 5.40 25.54
N GLY A 191 -1.31 5.19 26.56
CA GLY A 191 -1.74 5.25 27.97
C GLY A 191 -2.82 4.23 28.31
N ALA A 192 -2.88 3.12 27.58
CA ALA A 192 -3.91 2.10 27.73
C ALA A 192 -3.46 0.98 28.67
N PRO A 193 -4.34 0.47 29.54
CA PRO A 193 -3.99 -0.57 30.53
C PRO A 193 -3.78 -1.95 29.89
N ASN A 194 -4.27 -2.18 28.69
CA ASN A 194 -4.16 -3.44 27.97
C ASN A 194 -4.38 -3.25 26.46
N ARG A 195 -4.16 -4.32 25.67
CA ARG A 195 -4.30 -4.29 24.22
C ARG A 195 -5.70 -3.91 23.73
N HIS A 196 -6.75 -4.31 24.44
CA HIS A 196 -8.13 -4.01 24.02
C HIS A 196 -8.44 -2.52 24.19
N ALA A 197 -8.07 -1.94 25.32
CA ALA A 197 -8.18 -0.50 25.53
C ALA A 197 -7.30 0.28 24.54
N ALA A 198 -6.12 -0.22 24.18
CA ALA A 198 -5.27 0.39 23.16
C ALA A 198 -5.94 0.39 21.78
N VAL A 199 -6.59 -0.71 21.40
CA VAL A 199 -7.40 -0.80 20.16
C VAL A 199 -8.51 0.25 20.18
N ASP A 200 -9.26 0.38 21.27
CA ASP A 200 -10.35 1.34 21.37
C ASP A 200 -9.87 2.79 21.28
N VAL A 201 -8.74 3.11 21.91
CA VAL A 201 -8.11 4.45 21.79
C VAL A 201 -7.71 4.70 20.36
N ALA A 202 -6.97 3.78 19.74
CA ALA A 202 -6.46 3.95 18.39
C ALA A 202 -7.57 4.08 17.35
N ARG A 203 -8.65 3.30 17.47
CA ARG A 203 -9.84 3.41 16.59
C ARG A 203 -10.56 4.76 16.72
N ARG A 204 -10.76 5.24 17.96
CA ARG A 204 -11.41 6.57 18.16
C ARG A 204 -10.64 7.70 17.52
N HIS A 205 -9.32 7.58 17.41
CA HIS A 205 -8.47 8.57 16.75
C HIS A 205 -8.17 8.29 15.28
N GLY A 206 -8.70 7.19 14.72
CA GLY A 206 -8.41 6.79 13.33
C GLY A 206 -6.96 6.39 13.08
N TRP A 207 -6.24 5.93 14.11
CA TRP A 207 -4.84 5.49 13.97
C TRP A 207 -4.71 4.02 13.54
N ILE A 208 -5.80 3.25 13.69
CA ILE A 208 -6.00 1.88 13.17
C ILE A 208 -7.43 1.69 12.72
#